data_48c67d394ec8e07e7ecd030bcdc891ba
#
_entry.id   48c67d394ec8e07e7ecd030bcdc891ba
#
_cell.length_a   1.000
_cell.length_b   1.000
_cell.length_c   1.000
_cell.angle_alpha   90.00
_cell.angle_beta   90.00
_cell.angle_gamma   90.00
#
_symmetry.space_group_name_H-M   'P 1'
#
loop_
_entity.id
_entity.type
_entity.pdbx_description
1 polymer ?
#
loop_
_entity_poly.entity_id
_entity_poly.type
_entity_poly.pdbx_seq_one_letter_code
_entity_poly.pdbx_strand_id
1 'polypeptide(L)'
;KVVEEIKAAGGDAIADGGNVTDPDAARAMIEAGVKEFGRIDAVVNNAGILRDGFFHKMTYEDFDAVVKVHLYGSFNTSRAAADYFREQESGALVHMTSTSGLIGNYAQANYAAAKLGIAAFSKSVALDLKRWNVRSNCIAPFAWSRMISSIKTDTPEQKARVEKIKEMTPAKVAPMACFLMSDRSVDVTGQIFAVRKNEIFLFNQPRPVRSVHSGDGWTADEIAERAIPALKSQFTPLEVSADVFSWDPV
;
A
#
# COMPACT_ATOMS: atom_id res chain seq x y z
N LYS A 1 18.01 16.55 -10.46
CA LYS A 1 18.27 16.69 -9.02
C LYS A 1 18.43 15.33 -8.35
N VAL A 2 17.38 14.47 -8.22
CA VAL A 2 17.48 13.15 -7.54
C VAL A 2 18.54 12.26 -8.21
N VAL A 3 18.56 12.18 -9.54
CA VAL A 3 19.59 11.43 -10.30
C VAL A 3 21.01 11.91 -9.97
N GLU A 4 21.22 13.22 -9.90
CA GLU A 4 22.51 13.82 -9.55
C GLU A 4 22.92 13.50 -8.11
N GLU A 5 21.97 13.52 -7.17
CA GLU A 5 22.20 13.15 -5.78
C GLU A 5 22.62 11.67 -5.64
N ILE A 6 21.95 10.76 -6.37
CA ILE A 6 22.31 9.33 -6.39
C ILE A 6 23.71 9.13 -6.99
N LYS A 7 24.00 9.78 -8.12
CA LYS A 7 25.34 9.69 -8.77
C LYS A 7 26.44 10.28 -7.89
N ALA A 8 26.16 11.39 -7.20
CA ALA A 8 27.11 11.97 -6.26
C ALA A 8 27.39 11.08 -5.05
N ALA A 9 26.42 10.21 -4.66
CA ALA A 9 26.57 9.21 -3.63
C ALA A 9 27.24 7.91 -4.11
N GLY A 10 27.68 7.84 -5.39
CA GLY A 10 28.36 6.67 -5.97
C GLY A 10 27.44 5.60 -6.56
N GLY A 11 26.15 5.89 -6.69
CA GLY A 11 25.18 5.03 -7.37
C GLY A 11 24.92 5.48 -8.82
N ASP A 12 24.23 4.64 -9.57
CA ASP A 12 23.75 4.97 -10.91
C ASP A 12 22.25 5.19 -10.92
N ALA A 13 21.78 6.12 -11.76
CA ALA A 13 20.36 6.40 -11.91
C ALA A 13 20.05 7.03 -13.28
N ILE A 14 18.88 6.70 -13.79
CA ILE A 14 18.23 7.41 -14.90
C ILE A 14 16.87 7.94 -14.44
N ALA A 15 16.34 8.93 -15.14
CA ALA A 15 14.99 9.45 -14.91
C ALA A 15 14.07 9.03 -16.04
N ASP A 16 12.86 8.64 -15.70
CA ASP A 16 11.78 8.41 -16.64
C ASP A 16 10.54 9.23 -16.20
N GLY A 17 9.87 9.85 -17.17
CA GLY A 17 8.69 10.69 -16.95
C GLY A 17 7.37 10.03 -17.35
N GLY A 18 7.38 8.72 -17.60
CA GLY A 18 6.21 7.95 -18.02
C GLY A 18 5.06 7.99 -17.02
N ASN A 19 3.84 7.95 -17.54
CA ASN A 19 2.63 7.89 -16.74
C ASN A 19 2.31 6.42 -16.42
N VAL A 20 2.34 6.06 -15.13
CA VAL A 20 2.04 4.68 -14.67
C VAL A 20 0.61 4.21 -15.00
N THR A 21 -0.31 5.13 -15.32
CA THR A 21 -1.68 4.75 -15.74
C THR A 21 -1.75 4.25 -17.17
N ASP A 22 -0.71 4.50 -17.95
CA ASP A 22 -0.55 4.03 -19.33
C ASP A 22 0.30 2.74 -19.34
N PRO A 23 -0.26 1.60 -19.78
CA PRO A 23 0.48 0.33 -19.81
C PRO A 23 1.74 0.36 -20.68
N ASP A 24 1.73 1.08 -21.80
CA ASP A 24 2.87 1.15 -22.70
C ASP A 24 3.98 2.03 -22.12
N ALA A 25 3.62 3.17 -21.47
CA ALA A 25 4.59 3.99 -20.75
C ALA A 25 5.20 3.23 -19.56
N ALA A 26 4.39 2.47 -18.80
CA ALA A 26 4.89 1.64 -17.70
C ALA A 26 5.85 0.55 -18.20
N ARG A 27 5.57 -0.06 -19.35
CA ARG A 27 6.45 -1.04 -19.99
C ARG A 27 7.77 -0.38 -20.43
N ALA A 28 7.69 0.74 -21.13
CA ALA A 28 8.87 1.47 -21.58
C ALA A 28 9.79 1.89 -20.42
N MET A 29 9.21 2.28 -19.28
CA MET A 29 9.94 2.60 -18.05
C MET A 29 10.76 1.41 -17.52
N ILE A 30 10.17 0.23 -17.47
CA ILE A 30 10.87 -1.01 -17.04
C ILE A 30 11.95 -1.38 -18.05
N GLU A 31 11.64 -1.36 -19.35
CA GLU A 31 12.59 -1.65 -20.42
C GLU A 31 13.79 -0.69 -20.42
N ALA A 32 13.55 0.60 -20.15
CA ALA A 32 14.63 1.57 -20.02
C ALA A 32 15.59 1.24 -18.89
N GLY A 33 15.05 0.82 -17.71
CA GLY A 33 15.86 0.36 -16.58
C GLY A 33 16.67 -0.89 -16.93
N VAL A 34 16.04 -1.90 -17.53
CA VAL A 34 16.73 -3.14 -17.95
C VAL A 34 17.80 -2.85 -19.00
N LYS A 35 17.52 -1.98 -19.96
CA LYS A 35 18.49 -1.58 -21.00
C LYS A 35 19.72 -0.89 -20.42
N GLU A 36 19.53 -0.01 -19.45
CA GLU A 36 20.61 0.77 -18.84
C GLU A 36 21.45 -0.08 -17.88
N PHE A 37 20.80 -0.90 -17.05
CA PHE A 37 21.46 -1.62 -15.94
C PHE A 37 21.63 -3.14 -16.19
N GLY A 38 21.13 -3.65 -17.32
CA GLY A 38 21.25 -5.06 -17.71
C GLY A 38 20.24 -6.02 -17.04
N ARG A 39 19.55 -5.59 -15.97
CA ARG A 39 18.58 -6.38 -15.20
C ARG A 39 17.62 -5.51 -14.41
N ILE A 40 16.60 -6.13 -13.83
CA ILE A 40 15.73 -5.50 -12.85
C ILE A 40 15.55 -6.43 -11.65
N ASP A 41 15.83 -5.97 -10.43
CA ASP A 41 15.76 -6.77 -9.21
C ASP A 41 14.53 -6.45 -8.37
N ALA A 42 14.05 -5.22 -8.44
CA ALA A 42 12.88 -4.79 -7.67
C ALA A 42 12.09 -3.68 -8.35
N VAL A 43 10.79 -3.61 -8.03
CA VAL A 43 9.92 -2.48 -8.37
C VAL A 43 9.23 -1.97 -7.10
N VAL A 44 9.35 -0.65 -6.85
CA VAL A 44 8.63 0.03 -5.77
C VAL A 44 7.48 0.83 -6.36
N ASN A 45 6.27 0.35 -6.16
CA ASN A 45 5.04 1.00 -6.62
C ASN A 45 4.62 2.09 -5.63
N ASN A 46 5.18 3.29 -5.81
CA ASN A 46 4.98 4.44 -4.92
C ASN A 46 4.14 5.57 -5.53
N ALA A 47 3.90 5.58 -6.83
CA ALA A 47 3.11 6.61 -7.49
C ALA A 47 1.71 6.74 -6.86
N GLY A 48 1.25 7.98 -6.65
CA GLY A 48 -0.03 8.19 -5.99
C GLY A 48 -0.52 9.62 -6.01
N ILE A 49 -1.83 9.78 -5.91
CA ILE A 49 -2.55 11.05 -5.81
C ILE A 49 -3.62 10.98 -4.73
N LEU A 50 -4.09 12.12 -4.26
CA LEU A 50 -5.29 12.24 -3.42
C LEU A 50 -6.37 13.07 -4.14
N ARG A 51 -7.61 12.61 -4.01
CA ARG A 51 -8.84 13.29 -4.42
C ARG A 51 -9.89 13.01 -3.34
N ASP A 52 -9.64 13.55 -2.14
CA ASP A 52 -10.47 13.29 -0.97
C ASP A 52 -11.80 14.03 -1.07
N GLY A 53 -12.88 13.35 -0.68
CA GLY A 53 -14.22 13.89 -0.66
C GLY A 53 -15.18 12.94 0.04
N PHE A 54 -16.14 13.49 0.82
CA PHE A 54 -17.19 12.65 1.40
C PHE A 54 -17.94 11.91 0.30
N PHE A 55 -18.28 10.64 0.53
CA PHE A 55 -18.83 9.74 -0.46
C PHE A 55 -19.97 10.30 -1.29
N HIS A 56 -20.91 11.00 -0.65
CA HIS A 56 -22.06 11.62 -1.33
C HIS A 56 -21.70 12.85 -2.22
N LYS A 57 -20.45 13.32 -2.17
CA LYS A 57 -19.92 14.44 -2.97
C LYS A 57 -18.80 14.03 -3.90
N MET A 58 -18.34 12.78 -3.80
CA MET A 58 -17.24 12.25 -4.59
C MET A 58 -17.69 12.10 -6.05
N THR A 59 -16.91 12.62 -6.98
CA THR A 59 -17.19 12.49 -8.41
C THR A 59 -16.66 11.16 -8.96
N TYR A 60 -17.21 10.73 -10.10
CA TYR A 60 -16.70 9.55 -10.80
C TYR A 60 -15.26 9.75 -11.28
N GLU A 61 -14.93 10.97 -11.71
CA GLU A 61 -13.60 11.35 -12.19
C GLU A 61 -12.56 11.27 -11.06
N ASP A 62 -12.91 11.73 -9.85
CA ASP A 62 -12.03 11.63 -8.69
C ASP A 62 -11.82 10.19 -8.23
N PHE A 63 -12.87 9.37 -8.28
CA PHE A 63 -12.77 7.96 -7.97
C PHE A 63 -11.88 7.23 -8.99
N ASP A 64 -12.17 7.40 -10.28
CA ASP A 64 -11.46 6.77 -11.39
C ASP A 64 -9.97 7.17 -11.43
N ALA A 65 -9.67 8.48 -11.28
CA ALA A 65 -8.30 8.97 -11.28
C ALA A 65 -7.45 8.33 -10.16
N VAL A 66 -8.01 8.20 -8.95
CA VAL A 66 -7.31 7.60 -7.81
C VAL A 66 -7.09 6.11 -8.04
N VAL A 67 -8.11 5.37 -8.49
CA VAL A 67 -7.99 3.93 -8.80
C VAL A 67 -6.98 3.69 -9.93
N LYS A 68 -7.02 4.49 -11.00
CA LYS A 68 -6.08 4.39 -12.12
C LYS A 68 -4.63 4.58 -11.68
N VAL A 69 -4.33 5.65 -10.95
CA VAL A 69 -2.95 5.91 -10.54
C VAL A 69 -2.44 4.86 -9.56
N HIS A 70 -3.21 4.53 -8.54
CA HIS A 70 -2.76 3.64 -7.48
C HIS A 70 -2.81 2.17 -7.87
N LEU A 71 -3.99 1.67 -8.26
CA LEU A 71 -4.19 0.25 -8.50
C LEU A 71 -3.72 -0.18 -9.89
N TYR A 72 -4.19 0.50 -10.95
CA TYR A 72 -3.73 0.18 -12.30
C TYR A 72 -2.26 0.53 -12.49
N GLY A 73 -1.75 1.65 -11.92
CA GLY A 73 -0.33 1.97 -11.97
C GLY A 73 0.54 0.88 -11.33
N SER A 74 0.14 0.36 -10.17
CA SER A 74 0.83 -0.77 -9.53
C SER A 74 0.75 -2.05 -10.37
N PHE A 75 -0.39 -2.32 -11.01
CA PHE A 75 -0.55 -3.45 -11.91
C PHE A 75 0.36 -3.31 -13.15
N ASN A 76 0.32 -2.17 -13.83
CA ASN A 76 1.03 -1.95 -15.09
C ASN A 76 2.54 -2.13 -14.93
N THR A 77 3.14 -1.49 -13.94
CA THR A 77 4.59 -1.59 -13.66
C THR A 77 4.98 -2.98 -13.20
N SER A 78 4.19 -3.61 -12.32
CA SER A 78 4.45 -4.98 -11.86
C SER A 78 4.32 -6.00 -12.99
N ARG A 79 3.30 -5.84 -13.86
CA ARG A 79 3.11 -6.72 -15.03
C ARG A 79 4.26 -6.59 -16.02
N ALA A 80 4.74 -5.37 -16.26
CA ALA A 80 5.89 -5.12 -17.14
C ALA A 80 7.17 -5.78 -16.61
N ALA A 81 7.39 -5.80 -15.29
CA ALA A 81 8.57 -6.43 -14.68
C ALA A 81 8.46 -7.96 -14.56
N ALA A 82 7.25 -8.51 -14.55
CA ALA A 82 7.00 -9.92 -14.21
C ALA A 82 7.71 -10.91 -15.13
N ASP A 83 7.82 -10.62 -16.42
CA ASP A 83 8.48 -11.54 -17.37
C ASP A 83 10.00 -11.56 -17.14
N TYR A 84 10.61 -10.41 -16.86
CA TYR A 84 12.03 -10.32 -16.44
C TYR A 84 12.30 -11.08 -15.15
N PHE A 85 11.43 -10.91 -14.14
CA PHE A 85 11.57 -11.64 -12.88
C PHE A 85 11.46 -13.15 -13.06
N ARG A 86 10.56 -13.60 -13.94
CA ARG A 86 10.44 -15.04 -14.26
C ARG A 86 11.68 -15.59 -14.93
N GLU A 87 12.25 -14.86 -15.90
CA GLU A 87 13.48 -15.26 -16.61
C GLU A 87 14.69 -15.27 -15.68
N GLN A 88 14.77 -14.31 -14.74
CA GLN A 88 15.81 -14.22 -13.72
C GLN A 88 15.63 -15.22 -12.57
N GLU A 89 14.45 -15.84 -12.41
CA GLU A 89 14.02 -16.63 -11.25
C GLU A 89 14.21 -15.86 -9.92
N SER A 90 14.07 -14.55 -9.95
CA SER A 90 14.30 -13.65 -8.83
C SER A 90 13.61 -12.31 -9.06
N GLY A 91 13.07 -11.72 -8.00
CA GLY A 91 12.50 -10.38 -8.06
C GLY A 91 11.80 -9.97 -6.76
N ALA A 92 11.59 -8.67 -6.60
CA ALA A 92 10.85 -8.12 -5.47
C ALA A 92 9.89 -7.00 -5.90
N LEU A 93 8.66 -7.10 -5.45
CA LEU A 93 7.63 -6.07 -5.59
C LEU A 93 7.33 -5.48 -4.21
N VAL A 94 7.43 -4.16 -4.09
CA VAL A 94 7.06 -3.42 -2.90
C VAL A 94 5.96 -2.42 -3.26
N HIS A 95 4.80 -2.57 -2.65
CA HIS A 95 3.64 -1.73 -2.95
C HIS A 95 3.31 -0.82 -1.77
N MET A 96 3.03 0.45 -2.05
CA MET A 96 2.55 1.38 -1.04
C MET A 96 1.04 1.25 -0.87
N THR A 97 0.61 0.57 0.20
CA THR A 97 -0.77 0.54 0.67
C THR A 97 -1.03 1.69 1.66
N SER A 98 -2.08 1.62 2.47
CA SER A 98 -2.39 2.63 3.49
C SER A 98 -3.28 2.05 4.58
N THR A 99 -3.15 2.56 5.80
CA THR A 99 -4.10 2.30 6.88
C THR A 99 -5.51 2.78 6.55
N SER A 100 -5.67 3.77 5.66
CA SER A 100 -6.99 4.16 5.13
C SER A 100 -7.71 3.02 4.41
N GLY A 101 -6.97 2.12 3.72
CA GLY A 101 -7.53 0.93 3.11
C GLY A 101 -7.63 -0.25 4.07
N LEU A 102 -6.66 -0.40 4.98
CA LEU A 102 -6.59 -1.56 5.88
C LEU A 102 -7.52 -1.43 7.10
N ILE A 103 -7.77 -0.22 7.58
CA ILE A 103 -8.62 0.09 8.73
C ILE A 103 -9.82 0.90 8.25
N GLY A 104 -9.57 2.12 7.79
CA GLY A 104 -10.57 3.07 7.32
C GLY A 104 -10.15 4.51 7.54
N ASN A 105 -10.80 5.43 6.78
CA ASN A 105 -10.68 6.86 7.01
C ASN A 105 -11.88 7.60 6.42
N TYR A 106 -12.22 8.77 6.95
CA TYR A 106 -13.29 9.61 6.41
C TYR A 106 -12.88 10.21 5.06
N ALA A 107 -13.85 10.42 4.19
CA ALA A 107 -13.71 11.12 2.91
C ALA A 107 -12.71 10.50 1.91
N GLN A 108 -12.36 9.23 2.06
CA GLN A 108 -11.34 8.54 1.27
C GLN A 108 -11.83 7.22 0.65
N ALA A 109 -13.10 7.13 0.26
CA ALA A 109 -13.66 5.89 -0.30
C ALA A 109 -12.90 5.40 -1.55
N ASN A 110 -12.51 6.32 -2.46
CA ASN A 110 -11.68 6.04 -3.63
C ASN A 110 -10.27 5.54 -3.25
N TYR A 111 -9.62 6.26 -2.36
CA TYR A 111 -8.25 5.97 -1.91
C TYR A 111 -8.22 4.67 -1.11
N ALA A 112 -9.14 4.47 -0.18
CA ALA A 112 -9.27 3.25 0.61
C ALA A 112 -9.50 2.02 -0.28
N ALA A 113 -10.40 2.11 -1.26
CA ALA A 113 -10.66 1.05 -2.23
C ALA A 113 -9.39 0.69 -3.02
N ALA A 114 -8.67 1.69 -3.56
CA ALA A 114 -7.45 1.47 -4.29
C ALA A 114 -6.34 0.85 -3.41
N LYS A 115 -6.15 1.36 -2.19
CA LYS A 115 -5.09 0.91 -1.29
C LYS A 115 -5.34 -0.48 -0.69
N LEU A 116 -6.59 -0.84 -0.39
CA LEU A 116 -6.93 -2.22 -0.03
C LEU A 116 -6.83 -3.15 -1.25
N GLY A 117 -7.23 -2.69 -2.44
CA GLY A 117 -7.05 -3.40 -3.70
C GLY A 117 -5.59 -3.74 -3.98
N ILE A 118 -4.65 -2.81 -3.71
CA ILE A 118 -3.20 -3.06 -3.79
C ILE A 118 -2.77 -4.17 -2.82
N ALA A 119 -3.27 -4.20 -1.59
CA ALA A 119 -2.92 -5.24 -0.63
C ALA A 119 -3.40 -6.63 -1.10
N ALA A 120 -4.60 -6.72 -1.66
CA ALA A 120 -5.13 -7.94 -2.25
C ALA A 120 -4.34 -8.35 -3.51
N PHE A 121 -4.04 -7.40 -4.39
CA PHE A 121 -3.22 -7.59 -5.58
C PHE A 121 -1.84 -8.14 -5.25
N SER A 122 -1.13 -7.50 -4.31
CA SER A 122 0.21 -7.95 -3.85
C SER A 122 0.19 -9.40 -3.38
N LYS A 123 -0.84 -9.81 -2.65
CA LYS A 123 -0.99 -11.18 -2.16
C LYS A 123 -1.17 -12.19 -3.30
N SER A 124 -2.02 -11.88 -4.28
CA SER A 124 -2.24 -12.74 -5.44
C SER A 124 -0.96 -12.87 -6.26
N VAL A 125 -0.27 -11.76 -6.52
CA VAL A 125 1.01 -11.78 -7.24
C VAL A 125 2.08 -12.58 -6.50
N ALA A 126 2.14 -12.46 -5.16
CA ALA A 126 3.05 -13.28 -4.34
C ALA A 126 2.78 -14.79 -4.50
N LEU A 127 1.51 -15.19 -4.61
CA LEU A 127 1.14 -16.59 -4.86
C LEU A 127 1.51 -17.03 -6.29
N ASP A 128 1.16 -16.24 -7.29
CA ASP A 128 1.37 -16.56 -8.71
C ASP A 128 2.85 -16.69 -9.08
N LEU A 129 3.68 -15.82 -8.52
CA LEU A 129 5.10 -15.73 -8.86
C LEU A 129 6.04 -16.48 -7.88
N LYS A 130 5.49 -17.10 -6.84
CA LYS A 130 6.25 -17.81 -5.80
C LYS A 130 7.24 -18.84 -6.37
N ARG A 131 6.85 -19.58 -7.39
CA ARG A 131 7.68 -20.64 -8.00
C ARG A 131 8.95 -20.12 -8.68
N TRP A 132 9.01 -18.81 -8.96
CA TRP A 132 10.18 -18.14 -9.52
C TRP A 132 10.92 -17.27 -8.49
N ASN A 133 10.72 -17.53 -7.21
CA ASN A 133 11.35 -16.80 -6.10
C ASN A 133 11.06 -15.29 -6.11
N VAL A 134 9.95 -14.87 -6.72
CA VAL A 134 9.52 -13.47 -6.73
C VAL A 134 8.67 -13.19 -5.50
N ARG A 135 9.05 -12.18 -4.77
CA ARG A 135 8.38 -11.72 -3.54
C ARG A 135 7.53 -10.49 -3.83
N SER A 136 6.41 -10.36 -3.13
CA SER A 136 5.53 -9.19 -3.21
C SER A 136 5.01 -8.85 -1.83
N ASN A 137 5.28 -7.63 -1.37
CA ASN A 137 4.91 -7.16 -0.04
C ASN A 137 4.36 -5.73 -0.09
N CYS A 138 3.65 -5.34 0.97
CA CYS A 138 3.08 -4.00 1.10
C CYS A 138 3.68 -3.23 2.27
N ILE A 139 3.81 -1.91 2.09
CA ILE A 139 4.10 -0.96 3.17
C ILE A 139 2.91 0.01 3.27
N ALA A 140 2.39 0.22 4.48
CA ALA A 140 1.49 1.30 4.84
C ALA A 140 2.30 2.40 5.55
N PRO A 141 2.77 3.43 4.84
CA PRO A 141 3.67 4.42 5.40
C PRO A 141 2.90 5.48 6.18
N PHE A 142 3.44 5.86 7.34
CA PHE A 142 3.11 7.11 8.01
C PHE A 142 4.26 8.08 7.74
N ALA A 143 4.09 8.98 6.79
CA ALA A 143 5.14 9.92 6.42
C ALA A 143 4.58 11.32 6.17
N TRP A 144 5.23 12.32 6.77
CA TRP A 144 4.95 13.71 6.44
C TRP A 144 5.31 13.97 4.97
N SER A 145 4.35 14.43 4.21
CA SER A 145 4.52 14.72 2.79
C SER A 145 3.70 15.93 2.38
N ARG A 146 3.91 16.41 1.16
CA ARG A 146 3.07 17.47 0.57
C ARG A 146 1.59 17.11 0.53
N MET A 147 1.26 15.82 0.49
CA MET A 147 -0.13 15.33 0.48
C MET A 147 -0.87 15.57 1.79
N ILE A 148 -0.16 15.65 2.94
CA ILE A 148 -0.75 15.86 4.27
C ILE A 148 -0.39 17.24 4.86
N SER A 149 0.25 18.12 4.09
CA SER A 149 0.67 19.46 4.55
C SER A 149 -0.51 20.43 4.79
N SER A 150 -1.73 20.07 4.38
CA SER A 150 -2.94 20.88 4.54
C SER A 150 -3.66 20.69 5.89
N ILE A 151 -3.04 19.99 6.86
CA ILE A 151 -3.61 19.84 8.20
C ILE A 151 -3.75 21.21 8.86
N LYS A 152 -4.95 21.50 9.38
CA LYS A 152 -5.23 22.77 10.09
C LYS A 152 -4.36 22.90 11.34
N THR A 153 -3.87 24.10 11.59
CA THR A 153 -3.00 24.47 12.71
C THR A 153 -3.52 25.69 13.45
N ASP A 154 -4.83 25.74 13.67
CA ASP A 154 -5.52 26.91 14.22
C ASP A 154 -5.33 27.02 15.75
N THR A 155 -5.11 25.89 16.44
CA THR A 155 -4.88 25.86 17.91
C THR A 155 -3.47 25.47 18.27
N PRO A 156 -2.99 25.83 19.51
CA PRO A 156 -1.68 25.40 20.01
C PRO A 156 -1.50 23.87 20.02
N GLU A 157 -2.54 23.12 20.38
CA GLU A 157 -2.54 21.66 20.43
C GLU A 157 -2.38 21.07 19.03
N GLN A 158 -3.09 21.63 18.03
CA GLN A 158 -2.97 21.24 16.62
C GLN A 158 -1.55 21.50 16.10
N LYS A 159 -0.95 22.65 16.46
CA LYS A 159 0.44 22.98 16.10
C LYS A 159 1.42 21.96 16.71
N ALA A 160 1.29 21.69 18.01
CA ALA A 160 2.15 20.71 18.69
C ALA A 160 2.02 19.31 18.06
N ARG A 161 0.80 18.88 17.71
CA ARG A 161 0.56 17.62 17.00
C ARG A 161 1.22 17.59 15.62
N VAL A 162 1.10 18.67 14.85
CA VAL A 162 1.70 18.75 13.51
C VAL A 162 3.23 18.68 13.61
N GLU A 163 3.86 19.32 14.58
CA GLU A 163 5.32 19.20 14.76
C GLU A 163 5.76 17.75 15.02
N LYS A 164 5.04 17.00 15.84
CA LYS A 164 5.30 15.56 16.03
C LYS A 164 5.10 14.74 14.74
N ILE A 165 4.07 15.05 13.96
CA ILE A 165 3.81 14.38 12.69
C ILE A 165 4.91 14.66 11.67
N LYS A 166 5.51 15.86 11.66
CA LYS A 166 6.65 16.21 10.80
C LYS A 166 7.89 15.36 11.05
N GLU A 167 8.05 14.80 12.23
CA GLU A 167 9.15 13.88 12.54
C GLU A 167 9.02 12.53 11.84
N MET A 168 7.82 12.17 11.38
CA MET A 168 7.58 11.00 10.53
C MET A 168 8.04 11.29 9.11
N THR A 169 9.34 11.37 8.90
CA THR A 169 9.92 11.69 7.58
C THR A 169 9.87 10.49 6.64
N PRO A 170 9.83 10.69 5.31
CA PRO A 170 9.94 9.60 4.34
C PRO A 170 11.21 8.76 4.51
N ALA A 171 12.30 9.35 5.02
CA ALA A 171 13.56 8.65 5.32
C ALA A 171 13.38 7.53 6.38
N LYS A 172 12.37 7.60 7.23
CA LYS A 172 12.04 6.55 8.19
C LYS A 172 11.36 5.33 7.54
N VAL A 173 10.73 5.52 6.39
CA VAL A 173 10.06 4.45 5.62
C VAL A 173 11.02 3.73 4.68
N ALA A 174 11.97 4.44 4.09
CA ALA A 174 12.90 3.93 3.11
C ALA A 174 13.66 2.66 3.53
N PRO A 175 14.16 2.50 4.78
CA PRO A 175 14.83 1.28 5.21
C PRO A 175 13.97 0.01 5.09
N MET A 176 12.66 0.08 5.33
CA MET A 176 11.75 -1.05 5.14
C MET A 176 11.63 -1.41 3.66
N ALA A 177 11.52 -0.43 2.76
CA ALA A 177 11.50 -0.70 1.33
C ALA A 177 12.82 -1.34 0.87
N CYS A 178 13.96 -0.82 1.29
CA CYS A 178 15.27 -1.38 0.97
C CYS A 178 15.41 -2.82 1.49
N PHE A 179 14.96 -3.10 2.72
CA PHE A 179 14.97 -4.45 3.28
C PHE A 179 14.12 -5.41 2.43
N LEU A 180 12.88 -5.02 2.08
CA LEU A 180 11.97 -5.87 1.30
C LEU A 180 12.45 -6.11 -0.14
N MET A 181 13.30 -5.25 -0.69
CA MET A 181 13.93 -5.43 -2.01
C MET A 181 15.20 -6.31 -1.94
N SER A 182 15.84 -6.41 -0.79
CA SER A 182 17.11 -7.12 -0.62
C SER A 182 16.95 -8.64 -0.47
N ASP A 183 18.01 -9.40 -0.74
CA ASP A 183 18.06 -10.85 -0.52
C ASP A 183 17.89 -11.25 0.95
N ARG A 184 18.07 -10.31 1.88
CA ARG A 184 17.85 -10.54 3.31
C ARG A 184 16.38 -10.78 3.68
N SER A 185 15.45 -10.53 2.77
CA SER A 185 14.02 -10.76 2.95
C SER A 185 13.47 -11.94 2.14
N VAL A 186 14.31 -12.93 1.82
CA VAL A 186 13.96 -14.10 0.99
C VAL A 186 12.72 -14.84 1.51
N ASP A 187 12.54 -14.92 2.82
CA ASP A 187 11.40 -15.59 3.46
C ASP A 187 10.19 -14.66 3.70
N VAL A 188 10.26 -13.40 3.25
CA VAL A 188 9.22 -12.40 3.48
C VAL A 188 8.45 -12.13 2.18
N THR A 189 7.25 -12.70 2.07
CA THR A 189 6.36 -12.46 0.92
C THR A 189 4.88 -12.48 1.35
N GLY A 190 4.05 -11.73 0.65
CA GLY A 190 2.62 -11.60 0.93
C GLY A 190 2.30 -10.85 2.24
N GLN A 191 3.25 -10.10 2.81
CA GLN A 191 3.09 -9.43 4.09
C GLN A 191 2.71 -7.95 3.92
N ILE A 192 2.13 -7.39 4.97
CA ILE A 192 1.73 -5.98 5.05
C ILE A 192 2.36 -5.38 6.30
N PHE A 193 3.28 -4.43 6.10
CA PHE A 193 3.92 -3.70 7.20
C PHE A 193 3.41 -2.27 7.25
N ALA A 194 3.25 -1.70 8.45
CA ALA A 194 3.19 -0.26 8.59
C ALA A 194 4.48 0.26 9.21
N VAL A 195 4.91 1.43 8.79
CA VAL A 195 6.09 2.13 9.34
C VAL A 195 5.65 3.50 9.80
N ARG A 196 5.82 3.75 11.10
CA ARG A 196 5.42 5.00 11.77
C ARG A 196 6.57 5.50 12.62
N LYS A 197 7.32 6.47 12.10
CA LYS A 197 8.56 6.99 12.73
C LYS A 197 9.57 5.85 12.99
N ASN A 198 9.76 5.41 14.22
CA ASN A 198 10.68 4.32 14.59
C ASN A 198 9.92 2.99 14.86
N GLU A 199 8.60 2.97 14.67
CA GLU A 199 7.74 1.81 14.90
C GLU A 199 7.51 1.04 13.59
N ILE A 200 7.57 -0.29 13.66
CA ILE A 200 7.21 -1.20 12.59
C ILE A 200 6.09 -2.10 13.09
N PHE A 201 4.99 -2.14 12.34
CA PHE A 201 3.83 -2.97 12.64
C PHE A 201 3.65 -4.02 11.54
N LEU A 202 3.36 -5.24 11.92
CA LEU A 202 2.88 -6.28 11.02
C LEU A 202 1.36 -6.33 11.10
N PHE A 203 0.68 -6.13 9.97
CA PHE A 203 -0.77 -6.29 9.90
C PHE A 203 -1.14 -7.76 9.75
N ASN A 204 -2.16 -8.21 10.50
CA ASN A 204 -2.81 -9.46 10.22
C ASN A 204 -3.58 -9.36 8.88
N GLN A 205 -3.93 -10.52 8.34
CA GLN A 205 -4.69 -10.57 7.10
C GLN A 205 -6.03 -11.27 7.37
N PRO A 206 -7.12 -10.89 6.64
CA PRO A 206 -8.43 -11.46 6.87
C PRO A 206 -8.42 -12.99 6.86
N ARG A 207 -8.95 -13.59 7.92
CA ARG A 207 -9.21 -15.02 8.07
C ARG A 207 -10.55 -15.17 8.78
N PRO A 208 -11.32 -16.25 8.53
CA PRO A 208 -12.50 -16.55 9.34
C PRO A 208 -12.11 -16.67 10.81
N VAL A 209 -12.76 -15.92 11.68
CA VAL A 209 -12.53 -15.97 13.15
C VAL A 209 -13.53 -16.86 13.86
N ARG A 210 -14.70 -17.06 13.25
CA ARG A 210 -15.77 -17.92 13.78
C ARG A 210 -16.71 -18.37 12.67
N SER A 211 -17.35 -19.53 12.83
CA SER A 211 -18.43 -20.01 11.97
C SER A 211 -19.64 -20.41 12.80
N VAL A 212 -20.81 -20.39 12.19
CA VAL A 212 -22.07 -20.97 12.69
C VAL A 212 -22.68 -21.84 11.61
N HIS A 213 -23.43 -22.85 11.98
CA HIS A 213 -23.98 -23.86 11.07
C HIS A 213 -25.47 -24.10 11.33
N SER A 214 -26.22 -24.35 10.24
CA SER A 214 -27.60 -24.87 10.28
C SER A 214 -27.70 -26.03 9.30
N GLY A 215 -28.29 -27.15 9.70
CA GLY A 215 -28.40 -28.37 8.89
C GLY A 215 -29.21 -28.19 7.63
N ASP A 216 -30.26 -27.38 7.69
CA ASP A 216 -31.23 -27.18 6.61
C ASP A 216 -31.10 -25.86 5.85
N GLY A 217 -30.00 -25.13 6.11
CA GLY A 217 -29.78 -23.77 5.59
C GLY A 217 -30.29 -22.69 6.55
N TRP A 218 -30.41 -21.46 6.07
CA TRP A 218 -30.74 -20.28 6.84
C TRP A 218 -31.87 -19.48 6.19
N THR A 219 -32.90 -19.13 6.98
CA THR A 219 -33.80 -18.03 6.62
C THR A 219 -33.26 -16.70 7.14
N ALA A 220 -33.78 -15.57 6.64
CA ALA A 220 -33.40 -14.24 7.10
C ALA A 220 -33.67 -14.06 8.62
N ASP A 221 -34.80 -14.58 9.11
CA ASP A 221 -35.18 -14.51 10.50
C ASP A 221 -34.21 -15.32 11.38
N GLU A 222 -33.88 -16.55 10.99
CA GLU A 222 -32.90 -17.37 11.73
C GLU A 222 -31.48 -16.74 11.71
N ILE A 223 -31.10 -16.09 10.63
CA ILE A 223 -29.83 -15.31 10.61
C ILE A 223 -29.88 -14.19 11.66
N ALA A 224 -30.97 -13.42 11.71
CA ALA A 224 -31.14 -12.33 12.65
C ALA A 224 -31.18 -12.80 14.11
N GLU A 225 -31.93 -13.90 14.39
CA GLU A 225 -32.19 -14.39 15.75
C GLU A 225 -31.09 -15.30 16.32
N ARG A 226 -30.33 -16.01 15.46
CA ARG A 226 -29.37 -17.04 15.87
C ARG A 226 -27.94 -16.77 15.39
N ALA A 227 -27.73 -16.56 14.07
CA ALA A 227 -26.39 -16.44 13.52
C ALA A 227 -25.70 -15.12 13.93
N ILE A 228 -26.39 -13.98 13.78
CA ILE A 228 -25.81 -12.66 14.12
C ILE A 228 -25.51 -12.54 15.62
N PRO A 229 -26.41 -12.88 16.57
CA PRO A 229 -26.08 -12.87 18.00
C PRO A 229 -24.86 -13.73 18.34
N ALA A 230 -24.74 -14.91 17.72
CA ALA A 230 -23.60 -15.80 17.95
C ALA A 230 -22.25 -15.23 17.43
N LEU A 231 -22.26 -14.43 16.35
CA LEU A 231 -21.07 -13.84 15.75
C LEU A 231 -20.74 -12.44 16.32
N LYS A 232 -21.71 -11.74 16.90
CA LYS A 232 -21.63 -10.32 17.27
C LYS A 232 -20.42 -9.97 18.15
N SER A 233 -20.01 -10.87 19.04
CA SER A 233 -18.86 -10.67 19.93
C SER A 233 -17.51 -10.61 19.18
N GLN A 234 -17.49 -11.01 17.91
CA GLN A 234 -16.30 -11.01 17.05
C GLN A 234 -16.34 -9.89 15.99
N PHE A 235 -17.36 -9.03 16.02
CA PHE A 235 -17.42 -7.91 15.07
C PHE A 235 -16.29 -6.93 15.34
N THR A 236 -15.57 -6.57 14.29
CA THR A 236 -14.57 -5.52 14.35
C THR A 236 -15.27 -4.16 14.43
N PRO A 237 -14.91 -3.30 15.39
CA PRO A 237 -15.45 -1.95 15.46
C PRO A 237 -15.20 -1.15 14.17
N LEU A 238 -16.10 -0.24 13.85
CA LEU A 238 -15.91 0.70 12.75
C LEU A 238 -15.09 1.89 13.26
N GLU A 239 -13.79 1.82 13.01
CA GLU A 239 -12.79 2.80 13.47
C GLU A 239 -12.07 3.44 12.28
N VAL A 240 -11.46 4.59 12.51
CA VAL A 240 -10.50 5.18 11.57
C VAL A 240 -9.06 4.91 12.01
N SER A 241 -8.11 5.10 11.12
CA SER A 241 -6.69 4.87 11.41
C SER A 241 -6.20 5.60 12.66
N ALA A 242 -6.72 6.79 12.94
CA ALA A 242 -6.33 7.59 14.12
C ALA A 242 -6.85 6.99 15.45
N ASP A 243 -7.95 6.26 15.43
CA ASP A 243 -8.48 5.59 16.63
C ASP A 243 -7.60 4.40 17.02
N VAL A 244 -7.17 3.64 16.01
CA VAL A 244 -6.27 2.48 16.19
C VAL A 244 -4.85 2.92 16.58
N PHE A 245 -4.33 3.98 15.97
CA PHE A 245 -3.00 4.55 16.26
C PHE A 245 -3.13 5.82 17.11
N SER A 246 -3.74 5.71 18.28
CA SER A 246 -4.14 6.83 19.14
C SER A 246 -2.99 7.46 19.94
N TRP A 247 -1.85 6.77 20.06
CA TRP A 247 -0.66 7.30 20.77
C TRP A 247 0.26 8.14 19.86
N ASP A 248 1.13 8.94 20.47
CA ASP A 248 2.15 9.69 19.74
C ASP A 248 3.19 8.73 19.11
N PRO A 249 3.68 9.02 17.87
CA PRO A 249 4.71 8.20 17.24
C PRO A 249 6.05 8.27 18.00
N VAL A 250 6.66 7.14 18.24
CA VAL A 250 7.95 6.99 18.96
C VAL A 250 9.09 6.59 18.03
#